data_cc1051a4a2c35826bdd6990b772784c4
#
_entry.id   cc1051a4a2c35826bdd6990b772784c4
#
_cell.length_a   1.000
_cell.length_b   1.000
_cell.length_c   1.000
_cell.angle_alpha   90.00
_cell.angle_beta   90.00
_cell.angle_gamma   90.00
#
_symmetry.space_group_name_H-M   'P 1'
#
loop_
_entity.id
_entity.type
_entity.pdbx_description
1 polymer ?
#
loop_
_entity_poly.entity_id
_entity_poly.type
_entity_poly.pdbx_seq_one_letter_code
_entity_poly.pdbx_strand_id
1 'polypeptide(L)'
;EQVGNKICPSFFDADPVNNCTDEDLAGFKKRIRQLGIKKTDVSESIMRVRKQYPRHYETWSDEECRILQDFMQKTNDLNLFCSCFQRTPGSIRIKVEGMNQN
;
A
#
# COMPACT_ATOMS: atom_id res chain seq x y z
N GLU A 1 -5.76 -31.58 -13.55
CA GLU A 1 -5.71 -31.14 -13.31
C GLU A 1 -5.35 -30.40 -12.78
N GLN A 2 -5.15 -30.00 -12.93
CA GLN A 2 -4.82 -29.32 -12.41
C GLN A 2 -5.17 -28.57 -11.73
N VAL A 3 -5.53 -28.88 -11.29
CA VAL A 3 -6.01 -28.38 -10.46
C VAL A 3 -5.45 -27.49 -9.66
N GLY A 4 -4.50 -27.79 -9.13
CA GLY A 4 -3.79 -26.88 -8.38
C GLY A 4 -3.62 -25.64 -9.03
N ASN A 5 -4.05 -25.60 -10.14
CA ASN A 5 -3.91 -24.47 -10.88
C ASN A 5 -4.76 -23.36 -10.58
N LYS A 6 -5.56 -23.46 -9.61
CA LYS A 6 -6.24 -22.36 -9.19
C LYS A 6 -5.35 -21.49 -8.48
N ILE A 7 -4.58 -20.73 -9.18
CA ILE A 7 -3.84 -19.65 -8.59
C ILE A 7 -4.83 -18.58 -8.34
N CYS A 8 -5.07 -18.27 -7.12
CA CYS A 8 -5.89 -17.12 -6.79
C CYS A 8 -5.21 -15.89 -7.31
N PRO A 9 -5.89 -15.02 -8.03
CA PRO A 9 -5.27 -13.78 -8.47
C PRO A 9 -4.83 -12.96 -7.26
N SER A 10 -3.76 -12.22 -7.41
CA SER A 10 -3.34 -11.34 -6.33
C SER A 10 -4.43 -10.29 -6.11
N PHE A 11 -4.36 -9.64 -4.96
CA PHE A 11 -5.35 -8.62 -4.61
C PHE A 11 -5.51 -7.57 -5.71
N PHE A 12 -4.40 -7.14 -6.31
CA PHE A 12 -4.43 -6.10 -7.33
C PHE A 12 -4.79 -6.61 -8.72
N ASP A 13 -4.74 -7.91 -8.92
CA ASP A 13 -5.08 -8.51 -10.21
C ASP A 13 -6.53 -8.99 -10.26
N ALA A 14 -7.24 -8.88 -9.16
CA ALA A 14 -8.67 -9.22 -9.12
C ALA A 14 -9.47 -8.16 -9.87
N ASP A 15 -10.75 -8.45 -10.08
CA ASP A 15 -11.63 -7.49 -10.76
C ASP A 15 -11.58 -6.14 -10.08
N PRO A 16 -11.51 -5.06 -10.85
CA PRO A 16 -11.39 -3.72 -10.26
C PRO A 16 -12.54 -3.39 -9.31
N VAL A 17 -12.17 -2.92 -8.14
CA VAL A 17 -13.12 -2.45 -7.14
C VAL A 17 -12.71 -1.04 -6.78
N ASN A 18 -13.63 -0.11 -6.84
CA ASN A 18 -13.33 1.28 -6.48
C ASN A 18 -14.52 1.90 -5.77
N ASN A 19 -14.57 1.67 -4.46
CA ASN A 19 -15.58 2.26 -3.60
C ASN A 19 -15.00 3.39 -2.76
N CYS A 20 -13.80 3.84 -3.12
CA CYS A 20 -13.15 4.91 -2.40
C CYS A 20 -13.54 6.25 -3.02
N THR A 21 -14.29 7.05 -2.30
CA THR A 21 -14.66 8.38 -2.76
C THR A 21 -13.50 9.33 -2.57
N ASP A 22 -13.59 10.52 -3.17
CA ASP A 22 -12.55 11.54 -2.99
C ASP A 22 -12.43 11.93 -1.52
N GLU A 23 -13.52 11.95 -0.81
CA GLU A 23 -13.53 12.23 0.63
C GLU A 23 -12.81 11.14 1.41
N ASP A 24 -13.10 9.88 1.07
CA ASP A 24 -12.43 8.75 1.71
C ASP A 24 -10.93 8.82 1.47
N LEU A 25 -10.54 9.08 0.23
CA LEU A 25 -9.14 9.15 -0.15
C LEU A 25 -8.43 10.26 0.61
N ALA A 26 -9.05 11.43 0.71
CA ALA A 26 -8.48 12.56 1.46
C ALA A 26 -8.29 12.19 2.93
N GLY A 27 -9.26 11.48 3.51
CA GLY A 27 -9.16 11.02 4.89
C GLY A 27 -8.00 10.06 5.11
N PHE A 28 -7.85 9.09 4.20
CA PHE A 28 -6.74 8.14 4.29
C PHE A 28 -5.39 8.85 4.12
N LYS A 29 -5.29 9.76 3.17
CA LYS A 29 -4.06 10.53 2.97
C LYS A 29 -3.69 11.33 4.21
N LYS A 30 -4.68 11.90 4.88
CA LYS A 30 -4.46 12.65 6.11
C LYS A 30 -3.94 11.74 7.21
N ARG A 31 -4.53 10.55 7.36
CA ARG A 31 -4.09 9.59 8.37
C ARG A 31 -2.63 9.17 8.13
N ILE A 32 -2.26 8.95 6.87
CA ILE A 32 -0.89 8.58 6.53
C ILE A 32 0.07 9.74 6.83
N ARG A 33 -0.30 10.97 6.48
CA ARG A 33 0.56 12.12 6.76
C ARG A 33 0.81 12.31 8.24
N GLN A 34 -0.18 11.98 9.07
CA GLN A 34 -0.04 12.10 10.51
C GLN A 34 0.98 11.12 11.09
N LEU A 35 1.25 10.03 10.40
CA LEU A 35 2.26 9.08 10.84
C LEU A 35 3.67 9.64 10.68
N GLY A 36 3.87 10.48 9.67
CA GLY A 36 5.17 11.08 9.41
C GLY A 36 6.19 10.09 8.90
N ILE A 37 7.43 10.55 8.77
CA ILE A 37 8.55 9.73 8.34
C ILE A 37 9.52 9.66 9.49
N LYS A 38 9.72 8.47 10.05
CA LYS A 38 10.56 8.30 11.23
C LYS A 38 11.92 7.71 10.89
N LYS A 39 12.00 6.93 9.84
CA LYS A 39 13.26 6.30 9.46
C LYS A 39 14.01 7.23 8.52
N THR A 40 15.00 7.93 9.04
CA THR A 40 15.74 8.92 8.27
C THR A 40 17.17 8.47 7.95
N ASP A 41 17.66 7.44 8.62
CA ASP A 41 19.02 6.94 8.40
C ASP A 41 18.97 5.90 7.28
N VAL A 42 18.94 6.37 6.05
CA VAL A 42 18.79 5.51 4.87
C VAL A 42 19.88 5.83 3.86
N SER A 43 20.14 4.88 2.96
CA SER A 43 21.18 5.06 1.94
C SER A 43 20.75 6.06 0.89
N GLU A 44 21.71 6.52 0.09
CA GLU A 44 21.46 7.46 -0.99
C GLU A 44 20.46 6.90 -2.01
N SER A 45 20.57 5.62 -2.34
CA SER A 45 19.67 5.03 -3.30
C SER A 45 18.23 5.04 -2.79
N ILE A 46 18.03 4.83 -1.50
CA ILE A 46 16.71 4.91 -0.91
C ILE A 46 16.20 6.35 -0.93
N MET A 47 17.08 7.31 -0.65
CA MET A 47 16.70 8.72 -0.68
C MET A 47 16.25 9.17 -2.06
N ARG A 48 16.86 8.64 -3.11
CA ARG A 48 16.44 8.96 -4.48
C ARG A 48 15.01 8.50 -4.72
N VAL A 49 14.67 7.30 -4.27
CA VAL A 49 13.32 6.78 -4.43
C VAL A 49 12.34 7.60 -3.61
N ARG A 50 12.77 8.09 -2.44
CA ARG A 50 11.92 8.89 -1.57
C ARG A 50 11.53 10.23 -2.18
N LYS A 51 12.23 10.69 -3.18
CA LYS A 51 11.83 11.92 -3.87
C LYS A 51 10.45 11.76 -4.52
N GLN A 52 10.15 10.55 -4.99
CA GLN A 52 8.86 10.26 -5.59
C GLN A 52 7.92 9.56 -4.62
N TYR A 53 8.49 8.72 -3.74
CA TYR A 53 7.72 7.95 -2.76
C TYR A 53 8.29 8.23 -1.37
N PRO A 54 7.87 9.31 -0.71
CA PRO A 54 8.51 9.76 0.55
C PRO A 54 8.55 8.73 1.68
N ARG A 55 7.61 7.78 1.68
CA ARG A 55 7.58 6.77 2.73
C ARG A 55 8.25 5.46 2.33
N HIS A 56 8.96 5.45 1.20
CA HIS A 56 9.71 4.27 0.78
C HIS A 56 10.71 3.88 1.87
N TYR A 57 10.77 2.60 2.20
CA TYR A 57 11.66 2.04 3.22
C TYR A 57 11.29 2.44 4.65
N GLU A 58 10.17 3.11 4.84
CA GLU A 58 9.67 3.39 6.18
C GLU A 58 9.12 2.09 6.79
N THR A 59 9.30 1.92 8.09
CA THR A 59 8.77 0.73 8.78
C THR A 59 7.23 0.77 8.78
N TRP A 60 6.62 -0.39 8.53
CA TRP A 60 5.17 -0.50 8.61
C TRP A 60 4.78 -0.61 10.08
N SER A 61 4.18 0.44 10.63
CA SER A 61 3.69 0.41 12.01
C SER A 61 2.33 -0.26 12.05
N ASP A 62 1.88 -0.62 13.25
CA ASP A 62 0.56 -1.21 13.43
C ASP A 62 -0.54 -0.27 12.93
N GLU A 63 -0.35 1.01 13.15
CA GLU A 63 -1.32 2.01 12.70
C GLU A 63 -1.39 2.05 11.18
N GLU A 64 -0.24 2.04 10.53
CA GLU A 64 -0.22 2.05 9.06
C GLU A 64 -0.84 0.78 8.49
N CYS A 65 -0.61 -0.36 9.14
CA CYS A 65 -1.23 -1.62 8.73
C CYS A 65 -2.75 -1.58 8.85
N ARG A 66 -3.26 -0.95 9.88
CA ARG A 66 -4.71 -0.78 10.04
C ARG A 66 -5.29 0.08 8.94
N ILE A 67 -4.61 1.18 8.63
CA ILE A 67 -5.01 2.06 7.55
C ILE A 67 -5.02 1.29 6.23
N LEU A 68 -4.00 0.47 6.01
CA LEU A 68 -3.90 -0.34 4.80
C LEU A 68 -5.07 -1.33 4.71
N GLN A 69 -5.42 -1.99 5.80
CA GLN A 69 -6.55 -2.92 5.82
C GLN A 69 -7.86 -2.22 5.48
N ASP A 70 -8.07 -1.05 6.05
CA ASP A 70 -9.26 -0.26 5.76
C ASP A 70 -9.31 0.13 4.28
N PHE A 71 -8.17 0.54 3.75
CA PHE A 71 -8.09 0.97 2.34
C PHE A 71 -8.34 -0.21 1.39
N MET A 72 -7.87 -1.40 1.76
CA MET A 72 -8.08 -2.61 0.96
C MET A 72 -9.55 -2.94 0.79
N GLN A 73 -10.39 -2.51 1.73
CA GLN A 73 -11.82 -2.76 1.62
C GLN A 73 -12.52 -1.77 0.70
N LYS A 74 -11.84 -0.68 0.35
CA LYS A 74 -12.42 0.36 -0.49
C LYS A 74 -12.03 0.22 -1.95
N THR A 75 -10.84 -0.27 -2.23
CA THR A 75 -10.34 -0.32 -3.59
C THR A 75 -9.19 -1.31 -3.71
N ASN A 76 -8.96 -1.79 -4.92
CA ASN A 76 -7.76 -2.56 -5.22
C ASN A 76 -6.92 -1.88 -6.30
N ASP A 77 -7.07 -0.58 -6.46
CA ASP A 77 -6.30 0.18 -7.45
C ASP A 77 -4.90 0.48 -6.90
N LEU A 78 -3.91 -0.22 -7.40
CA LEU A 78 -2.52 -0.08 -6.92
C LEU A 78 -2.03 1.36 -7.00
N ASN A 79 -2.42 2.09 -8.03
CA ASN A 79 -2.00 3.49 -8.16
C ASN A 79 -2.51 4.36 -7.02
N LEU A 80 -3.74 4.12 -6.58
CA LEU A 80 -4.28 4.84 -5.44
C LEU A 80 -3.53 4.48 -4.15
N PHE A 81 -3.17 3.20 -3.99
CA PHE A 81 -2.38 2.78 -2.82
C PHE A 81 -1.04 3.51 -2.79
N CYS A 82 -0.34 3.55 -3.93
CA CYS A 82 0.96 4.21 -3.99
C CYS A 82 0.84 5.70 -3.69
N SER A 83 -0.17 6.34 -4.22
CA SER A 83 -0.41 7.76 -4.00
C SER A 83 -0.76 8.05 -2.54
N CYS A 84 -1.61 7.23 -1.96
CA CYS A 84 -2.06 7.42 -0.59
C CYS A 84 -0.96 7.13 0.43
N PHE A 85 -0.25 6.01 0.27
CA PHE A 85 0.75 5.56 1.24
C PHE A 85 2.14 6.10 0.95
N GLN A 86 2.34 6.71 -0.21
CA GLN A 86 3.63 7.30 -0.61
C GLN A 86 4.74 6.24 -0.62
N ARG A 87 4.41 5.05 -1.09
CA ARG A 87 5.33 3.93 -1.19
C ARG A 87 5.33 3.39 -2.62
N THR A 88 6.41 2.68 -2.98
CA THR A 88 6.53 2.11 -4.33
C THR A 88 5.50 1.01 -4.56
N PRO A 89 5.13 0.74 -5.83
CA PRO A 89 4.19 -0.34 -6.13
C PRO A 89 4.68 -1.70 -5.63
N GLY A 90 5.97 -1.98 -5.75
CA GLY A 90 6.53 -3.24 -5.28
C GLY A 90 6.37 -3.41 -3.79
N SER A 91 6.64 -2.33 -3.04
CA SER A 91 6.51 -2.35 -1.59
C SER A 91 5.07 -2.59 -1.16
N ILE A 92 4.12 -1.93 -1.82
CA ILE A 92 2.70 -2.07 -1.53
C ILE A 92 2.25 -3.51 -1.84
N ARG A 93 2.64 -4.04 -3.01
CA ARG A 93 2.23 -5.39 -3.39
C ARG A 93 2.72 -6.43 -2.40
N ILE A 94 3.98 -6.35 -2.01
CA ILE A 94 4.57 -7.30 -1.06
C ILE A 94 3.81 -7.26 0.26
N LYS A 95 3.53 -6.06 0.75
CA LYS A 95 2.84 -5.92 2.03
C LYS A 95 1.41 -6.44 1.99
N VAL A 96 0.67 -6.06 0.95
CA VAL A 96 -0.73 -6.47 0.81
C VAL A 96 -0.84 -7.98 0.61
N GLU A 97 0.03 -8.54 -0.21
CA GLU A 97 -0.02 -9.98 -0.47
C GLU A 97 0.36 -10.78 0.78
N GLY A 98 1.30 -10.27 1.57
CA GLY A 98 1.63 -10.90 2.83
C GLY A 98 0.47 -10.90 3.81
N MET A 99 -0.28 -9.80 3.87
CA MET A 99 -1.44 -9.70 4.73
C MET A 99 -2.61 -10.55 4.23
N ASN A 100 -2.71 -10.70 2.92
CA ASN A 100 -3.83 -11.40 2.32
C ASN A 100 -3.65 -12.92 2.31
N GLN A 101 -2.49 -13.41 2.69
CA GLN A 101 -2.21 -14.84 2.71
C GLN A 101 -2.66 -15.53 3.99
N ASN A 102 -3.24 -14.87 4.89
CA ASN A 102 -3.74 -15.50 6.12
C ASN A 102 -5.18 -16.00 5.96
#